data_b0d541a6acc6993c583d2a469a38c939
#
_entry.id   b0d541a6acc6993c583d2a469a38c939
#
_cell.length_a   1.000
_cell.length_b   1.000
_cell.length_c   1.000
_cell.angle_alpha   90.00
_cell.angle_beta   90.00
_cell.angle_gamma   90.00
#
_symmetry.space_group_name_H-M   'P 1'
#
loop_
_entity.id
_entity.type
_entity.pdbx_description
1 polymer ?
#
loop_
_entity_poly.entity_id
_entity_poly.type
_entity_poly.pdbx_seq_one_letter_code
_entity_poly.pdbx_strand_id
1 'polypeptide(L)'
;YVTSQLSADLNLLKNENGTSKGYLGIGLNFYSDVAGDAKFGTNKFSLAVNGIIQVAEDQTASVGIEVGGAQRSGDVSKLNWGNQFNGQDGFDSQIASNEANISSFIYPDFGAGVFYRYNGHKSTFVREEIKNFYGGISYFHFSQPVLNYGNGAADSLHSKMVFHGGMQLDIPGSKITLAPSFAYFQQHKFKEVLSTLLVKFRTHEGTRYTGLYSESYFSIGATYRSKDAIV
;
A
#
# COMPACT_ATOMS: atom_id res chain seq x y z
N TYR A 1 7.26 -18.45 3.43
CA TYR A 1 6.98 -17.03 3.19
C TYR A 1 5.58 -16.71 3.70
N VAL A 2 5.47 -15.79 4.66
CA VAL A 2 4.19 -15.39 5.24
C VAL A 2 4.17 -13.88 5.39
N THR A 3 3.18 -13.24 4.77
CA THR A 3 2.94 -11.80 4.90
C THR A 3 1.55 -11.58 5.50
N SER A 4 1.46 -10.72 6.49
CA SER A 4 0.21 -10.33 7.14
C SER A 4 0.14 -8.81 7.27
N GLN A 5 -1.03 -8.24 7.02
CA GLN A 5 -1.27 -6.82 7.19
C GLN A 5 -2.62 -6.58 7.84
N LEU A 6 -2.66 -5.64 8.78
CA LEU A 6 -3.87 -5.14 9.41
C LEU A 6 -3.85 -3.62 9.34
N SER A 7 -4.95 -3.02 8.89
CA SER A 7 -5.13 -1.57 8.90
C SER A 7 -6.49 -1.17 9.42
N ALA A 8 -6.56 -0.03 10.08
CA ALA A 8 -7.78 0.58 10.58
C ALA A 8 -7.74 2.08 10.36
N ASP A 9 -8.82 2.64 9.82
CA ASP A 9 -8.94 4.06 9.51
C ASP A 9 -10.17 4.65 10.19
N LEU A 10 -10.02 5.85 10.76
CA LEU A 10 -11.07 6.61 11.41
C LEU A 10 -11.12 8.03 10.87
N ASN A 11 -12.32 8.50 10.58
CA ASN A 11 -12.57 9.91 10.25
C ASN A 11 -13.01 10.65 11.52
N LEU A 12 -12.24 11.67 11.89
CA LEU A 12 -12.52 12.53 13.04
C LEU A 12 -12.99 13.90 12.56
N LEU A 13 -13.82 14.56 13.38
CA LEU A 13 -14.31 15.91 13.13
C LEU A 13 -15.10 16.06 11.80
N LYS A 14 -15.57 14.97 11.25
CA LYS A 14 -16.47 15.00 10.12
C LYS A 14 -17.84 15.48 10.60
N ASN A 15 -18.23 16.69 10.20
CA ASN A 15 -19.53 17.24 10.57
C ASN A 15 -20.60 16.67 9.63
N GLU A 16 -21.55 15.94 10.18
CA GLU A 16 -22.69 15.35 9.45
C GLU A 16 -23.64 16.42 8.87
N ASN A 17 -23.63 17.61 9.44
CA ASN A 17 -24.49 18.72 9.01
C ASN A 17 -23.96 19.51 7.81
N GLY A 18 -22.89 19.07 7.15
CA GLY A 18 -22.43 19.64 5.87
C GLY A 18 -21.76 21.01 5.93
N THR A 19 -21.59 21.61 7.12
CA THR A 19 -21.02 22.96 7.28
C THR A 19 -19.49 22.98 7.35
N SER A 20 -18.87 21.85 7.63
CA SER A 20 -17.40 21.74 7.70
C SER A 20 -16.81 21.36 6.34
N LYS A 21 -15.98 22.25 5.79
CA LYS A 21 -15.26 22.02 4.52
C LYS A 21 -14.04 21.12 4.66
N GLY A 22 -13.83 20.53 5.84
CA GLY A 22 -12.69 19.65 6.08
C GLY A 22 -12.86 18.79 7.31
N TYR A 23 -12.10 17.71 7.40
CA TYR A 23 -12.05 16.79 8.52
C TYR A 23 -10.65 16.15 8.63
N LEU A 24 -10.40 15.50 9.76
CA LEU A 24 -9.17 14.75 10.01
C LEU A 24 -9.42 13.26 9.82
N GLY A 25 -8.44 12.56 9.25
CA GLY A 25 -8.37 11.12 9.24
C GLY A 25 -7.18 10.64 10.07
N ILE A 26 -7.37 9.54 10.78
CA ILE A 26 -6.31 8.83 11.50
C ILE A 26 -6.32 7.40 11.01
N GLY A 27 -5.14 6.87 10.67
CA GLY A 27 -4.94 5.49 10.23
C GLY A 27 -3.91 4.79 11.08
N LEU A 28 -4.18 3.54 11.42
CA LEU A 28 -3.25 2.61 12.05
C LEU A 28 -2.93 1.52 11.06
N ASN A 29 -1.66 1.17 10.92
CA ASN A 29 -1.25 0.07 10.07
C ASN A 29 -0.21 -0.80 10.78
N PHE A 30 -0.43 -2.10 10.74
CA PHE A 30 0.50 -3.12 11.18
C PHE A 30 0.82 -4.02 9.99
N TYR A 31 2.10 -4.24 9.74
CA TYR A 31 2.61 -5.10 8.67
C TYR A 31 3.64 -6.05 9.26
N SER A 32 3.53 -7.32 8.90
CA SER A 32 4.49 -8.37 9.27
C SER A 32 4.79 -9.22 8.05
N ASP A 33 6.06 -9.39 7.77
CA ASP A 33 6.57 -10.20 6.67
C ASP A 33 7.71 -11.08 7.17
N VAL A 34 7.62 -12.39 6.92
CA VAL A 34 8.63 -13.37 7.32
C VAL A 34 8.93 -14.30 6.15
N ALA A 35 10.21 -14.41 5.79
CA ALA A 35 10.66 -15.17 4.65
C ALA A 35 11.86 -16.09 4.98
N GLY A 36 11.91 -17.22 4.29
CA GLY A 36 13.01 -18.17 4.31
C GLY A 36 13.19 -18.94 5.63
N ASP A 37 14.15 -19.86 5.63
CA ASP A 37 14.44 -20.72 6.77
C ASP A 37 15.09 -19.96 7.93
N ALA A 38 15.85 -18.91 7.63
CA ALA A 38 16.39 -17.98 8.62
C ALA A 38 15.33 -17.05 9.22
N LYS A 39 14.05 -17.19 8.83
CA LYS A 39 12.95 -16.34 9.29
C LYS A 39 13.27 -14.85 9.21
N PHE A 40 13.90 -14.42 8.11
CA PHE A 40 14.08 -13.01 7.87
C PHE A 40 12.74 -12.31 7.92
N GLY A 41 12.58 -11.39 8.87
CA GLY A 41 11.31 -10.76 9.12
C GLY A 41 11.42 -9.25 9.19
N THR A 42 10.33 -8.61 8.81
CA THR A 42 10.10 -7.18 9.01
C THR A 42 8.74 -7.03 9.66
N ASN A 43 8.70 -6.45 10.85
CA ASN A 43 7.47 -6.02 11.50
C ASN A 43 7.45 -4.50 11.49
N LYS A 44 6.39 -3.91 10.95
CA LYS A 44 6.20 -2.45 10.90
C LYS A 44 4.89 -2.08 11.58
N PHE A 45 4.94 -1.07 12.41
CA PHE A 45 3.77 -0.38 12.94
C PHE A 45 3.82 1.08 12.55
N SER A 46 2.73 1.64 12.07
CA SER A 46 2.65 3.06 11.72
C SER A 46 1.31 3.69 12.07
N LEU A 47 1.37 4.97 12.40
CA LEU A 47 0.25 5.87 12.62
C LEU A 47 0.29 6.92 11.51
N ALA A 48 -0.81 7.08 10.80
CA ALA A 48 -0.99 8.13 9.80
C ALA A 48 -2.02 9.15 10.30
N VAL A 49 -1.74 10.42 10.06
CA VAL A 49 -2.69 11.52 10.30
C VAL A 49 -2.79 12.33 9.01
N ASN A 50 -3.99 12.59 8.57
CA ASN A 50 -4.25 13.38 7.36
C ASN A 50 -5.32 14.44 7.59
N GLY A 51 -5.13 15.59 6.95
CA GLY A 51 -6.14 16.62 6.80
C GLY A 51 -6.80 16.47 5.43
N ILE A 52 -8.11 16.40 5.40
CA ILE A 52 -8.92 16.30 4.18
C ILE A 52 -9.74 17.56 4.07
N ILE A 53 -9.64 18.25 2.95
CA ILE A 53 -10.38 19.47 2.66
C ILE A 53 -11.23 19.29 1.41
N GLN A 54 -12.43 19.84 1.43
CA GLN A 54 -13.28 19.98 0.25
C GLN A 54 -12.88 21.27 -0.48
N VAL A 55 -12.24 21.13 -1.63
CA VAL A 55 -11.78 22.26 -2.44
C VAL A 55 -12.94 22.84 -3.26
N ALA A 56 -13.80 21.98 -3.76
CA ALA A 56 -15.04 22.31 -4.45
C ALA A 56 -16.10 21.25 -4.15
N GLU A 57 -17.31 21.42 -4.68
CA GLU A 57 -18.45 20.54 -4.38
C GLU A 57 -18.17 19.07 -4.62
N ASP A 58 -17.39 18.77 -5.68
CA ASP A 58 -17.03 17.41 -6.10
C ASP A 58 -15.54 17.07 -5.91
N GLN A 59 -14.79 17.95 -5.26
CA GLN A 59 -13.34 17.86 -5.21
C GLN A 59 -12.84 17.84 -3.78
N THR A 60 -12.02 16.86 -3.48
CA THR A 60 -11.33 16.76 -2.20
C THR A 60 -9.82 16.70 -2.40
N ALA A 61 -9.09 17.40 -1.57
CA ALA A 61 -7.65 17.27 -1.46
C ALA A 61 -7.27 16.86 -0.05
N SER A 62 -6.24 16.09 0.10
CA SER A 62 -5.71 15.73 1.40
C SER A 62 -4.19 15.75 1.43
N VAL A 63 -3.67 16.08 2.60
CA VAL A 63 -2.26 15.98 2.94
C VAL A 63 -2.12 15.19 4.23
N GLY A 64 -1.17 14.28 4.26
CA GLY A 64 -0.97 13.44 5.42
C GLY A 64 0.49 13.15 5.71
N ILE A 65 0.74 12.80 6.95
CA ILE A 65 2.03 12.33 7.45
C ILE A 65 1.86 10.95 8.08
N GLU A 66 2.87 10.13 7.95
CA GLU A 66 2.97 8.82 8.59
C GLU A 66 4.21 8.79 9.49
N VAL A 67 4.05 8.28 10.69
CA VAL A 67 5.11 8.05 11.65
C VAL A 67 5.03 6.62 12.13
N GLY A 68 6.14 5.93 12.13
CA GLY A 68 6.16 4.53 12.55
C GLY A 68 7.52 4.04 12.96
N GLY A 69 7.57 2.78 13.27
CA GLY A 69 8.80 2.03 13.52
C GLY A 69 8.73 0.69 12.84
N ALA A 70 9.88 0.21 12.42
CA ALA A 70 10.03 -1.12 11.88
C ALA A 70 11.15 -1.86 12.58
N GLN A 71 10.89 -3.14 12.86
CA GLN A 71 11.86 -4.09 13.38
C GLN A 71 12.25 -5.05 12.26
N ARG A 72 13.54 -5.22 12.05
CA ARG A 72 14.09 -6.31 11.24
C ARG A 72 14.76 -7.35 12.13
N SER A 73 14.54 -8.61 11.78
CA SER A 73 15.12 -9.75 12.48
C SER A 73 15.47 -10.86 11.50
N GLY A 74 16.40 -11.72 11.89
CA GLY A 74 16.76 -12.94 11.17
C GLY A 74 17.54 -13.85 12.09
N ASP A 75 17.45 -15.15 11.86
CA ASP A 75 18.13 -16.17 12.66
C ASP A 75 18.94 -17.08 11.73
N VAL A 76 20.18 -16.68 11.50
CA VAL A 76 21.11 -17.45 10.64
C VAL A 76 21.59 -18.74 11.26
N SER A 77 21.39 -18.93 12.58
CA SER A 77 21.77 -20.15 13.28
C SER A 77 20.96 -21.37 12.82
N LYS A 78 19.83 -21.16 12.19
CA LYS A 78 18.96 -22.19 11.61
C LYS A 78 19.34 -22.61 10.20
N LEU A 79 20.34 -21.96 9.62
CA LEU A 79 20.81 -22.27 8.28
C LEU A 79 21.94 -23.28 8.32
N ASN A 80 21.99 -24.10 7.29
CA ASN A 80 23.10 -25.02 7.05
C ASN A 80 24.04 -24.40 6.03
N TRP A 81 25.30 -24.30 6.37
CA TRP A 81 26.31 -23.63 5.53
C TRP A 81 27.26 -24.68 4.89
N GLY A 82 27.72 -24.38 3.66
CA GLY A 82 28.59 -25.30 2.94
C GLY A 82 29.90 -25.64 3.65
N ASN A 83 30.42 -24.71 4.47
CA ASN A 83 31.64 -24.94 5.30
C ASN A 83 31.41 -25.86 6.50
N GLN A 84 30.16 -26.18 6.83
CA GLN A 84 29.79 -27.14 7.87
C GLN A 84 29.65 -28.58 7.33
N PHE A 85 30.00 -28.81 6.07
CA PHE A 85 30.04 -30.13 5.48
C PHE A 85 31.33 -30.87 5.93
N ASN A 86 31.19 -32.03 6.60
CA ASN A 86 32.31 -32.75 7.16
C ASN A 86 33.08 -33.64 6.15
N GLY A 87 32.63 -33.69 4.90
CA GLY A 87 33.26 -34.46 3.82
C GLY A 87 32.91 -35.96 3.81
N GLN A 88 32.16 -36.48 4.78
CA GLN A 88 31.77 -37.89 4.90
C GLN A 88 30.26 -38.08 5.05
N ASP A 89 29.69 -37.64 6.17
CA ASP A 89 28.29 -37.94 6.53
C ASP A 89 27.34 -36.75 6.22
N GLY A 90 27.87 -35.63 5.77
CA GLY A 90 27.08 -34.43 5.40
C GLY A 90 27.27 -33.25 6.34
N PHE A 91 26.18 -32.65 6.76
CA PHE A 91 26.18 -31.48 7.62
C PHE A 91 26.53 -31.83 9.07
N ASP A 92 27.46 -31.06 9.65
CA ASP A 92 27.87 -31.18 11.05
C ASP A 92 27.72 -29.81 11.76
N SER A 93 26.77 -29.73 12.68
CA SER A 93 26.50 -28.53 13.47
C SER A 93 27.59 -28.11 14.43
N GLN A 94 28.56 -29.00 14.70
CA GLN A 94 29.72 -28.71 15.56
C GLN A 94 30.81 -27.92 14.82
N ILE A 95 30.77 -27.94 13.49
CA ILE A 95 31.67 -27.13 12.68
C ILE A 95 31.15 -25.69 12.68
N ALA A 96 32.00 -24.73 13.06
CA ALA A 96 31.63 -23.33 13.08
C ALA A 96 31.27 -22.85 11.67
N SER A 97 30.12 -22.20 11.53
CA SER A 97 29.70 -21.66 10.24
C SER A 97 30.57 -20.48 9.76
N ASN A 98 31.25 -19.79 10.69
CA ASN A 98 31.98 -18.52 10.47
C ASN A 98 31.13 -17.39 9.88
N GLU A 99 29.82 -17.56 9.86
CA GLU A 99 28.90 -16.55 9.40
C GLU A 99 28.47 -15.63 10.55
N ALA A 100 28.39 -14.35 10.27
CA ALA A 100 27.98 -13.37 11.27
C ALA A 100 26.50 -13.51 11.60
N ASN A 101 26.17 -13.49 12.88
CA ASN A 101 24.79 -13.42 13.33
C ASN A 101 24.15 -12.10 12.91
N ILE A 102 22.92 -12.19 12.45
CA ILE A 102 22.12 -11.01 12.16
C ILE A 102 21.46 -10.54 13.45
N SER A 103 21.85 -9.36 13.90
CA SER A 103 21.21 -8.74 15.05
C SER A 103 19.84 -8.19 14.69
N SER A 104 18.85 -8.45 15.53
CA SER A 104 17.56 -7.75 15.42
C SER A 104 17.75 -6.27 15.77
N PHE A 105 17.18 -5.39 14.95
CA PHE A 105 17.25 -3.95 15.19
C PHE A 105 15.93 -3.26 14.83
N ILE A 106 15.71 -2.11 15.46
CA ILE A 106 14.53 -1.27 15.26
C ILE A 106 14.98 0.06 14.68
N TYR A 107 14.21 0.58 13.74
CA TYR A 107 14.44 1.90 13.15
C TYR A 107 13.13 2.69 13.01
N PRO A 108 13.17 4.02 13.18
CA PRO A 108 12.02 4.87 12.91
C PRO A 108 11.80 5.03 11.41
N ASP A 109 10.54 5.12 11.02
CA ASP A 109 10.11 5.31 9.64
C ASP A 109 9.12 6.46 9.55
N PHE A 110 9.33 7.35 8.57
CA PHE A 110 8.50 8.52 8.35
C PHE A 110 8.11 8.61 6.89
N GLY A 111 6.87 9.05 6.67
CA GLY A 111 6.32 9.28 5.35
C GLY A 111 5.43 10.50 5.30
N ALA A 112 5.21 11.03 4.10
CA ALA A 112 4.20 12.05 3.85
C ALA A 112 3.60 11.84 2.46
N GLY A 113 2.42 12.39 2.24
CA GLY A 113 1.77 12.28 0.96
C GLY A 113 0.69 13.34 0.76
N VAL A 114 0.35 13.51 -0.51
CA VAL A 114 -0.76 14.34 -0.96
C VAL A 114 -1.66 13.50 -1.86
N PHE A 115 -2.95 13.74 -1.77
CA PHE A 115 -3.95 13.02 -2.54
C PHE A 115 -5.06 13.96 -2.98
N TYR A 116 -5.51 13.78 -4.20
CA TYR A 116 -6.62 14.52 -4.77
C TYR A 116 -7.65 13.56 -5.35
N ARG A 117 -8.93 13.89 -5.19
CA ARG A 117 -10.05 13.14 -5.74
C ARG A 117 -11.10 14.09 -6.29
N TYR A 118 -11.56 13.77 -7.48
CA TYR A 118 -12.74 14.32 -8.10
C TYR A 118 -13.84 13.26 -8.16
N ASN A 119 -15.01 13.55 -7.63
CA ASN A 119 -16.20 12.70 -7.71
C ASN A 119 -17.24 13.43 -8.55
N GLY A 120 -17.38 13.09 -9.82
CA GLY A 120 -18.37 13.71 -10.68
C GLY A 120 -19.80 13.54 -10.16
N HIS A 121 -20.60 14.58 -10.28
CA HIS A 121 -21.97 14.60 -9.79
C HIS A 121 -22.86 13.59 -10.53
N LYS A 122 -23.70 12.87 -9.78
CA LYS A 122 -24.82 12.14 -10.34
C LYS A 122 -26.00 13.11 -10.48
N SER A 123 -26.31 13.59 -11.68
CA SER A 123 -27.54 14.34 -11.90
C SER A 123 -28.77 13.51 -11.54
N THR A 124 -29.77 14.12 -10.91
CA THR A 124 -30.97 13.43 -10.44
C THR A 124 -31.93 13.14 -11.60
N PHE A 125 -31.85 13.88 -12.71
CA PHE A 125 -32.83 13.83 -13.79
C PHE A 125 -32.28 13.28 -15.12
N VAL A 126 -30.99 13.32 -15.32
CA VAL A 126 -30.33 12.78 -16.51
C VAL A 126 -29.30 11.76 -16.04
N ARG A 127 -29.23 10.61 -16.71
CA ARG A 127 -28.19 9.61 -16.47
C ARG A 127 -26.87 10.18 -16.98
N GLU A 128 -26.21 10.98 -16.15
CA GLU A 128 -24.87 11.47 -16.45
C GLU A 128 -23.84 10.37 -16.20
N GLU A 129 -22.83 10.36 -17.04
CA GLU A 129 -21.68 9.52 -16.93
C GLU A 129 -20.94 9.82 -15.63
N ILE A 130 -20.73 8.80 -14.81
CA ILE A 130 -19.89 8.94 -13.63
C ILE A 130 -18.45 9.07 -14.12
N LYS A 131 -17.85 10.24 -13.85
CA LYS A 131 -16.44 10.50 -14.11
C LYS A 131 -15.77 10.78 -12.79
N ASN A 132 -15.20 9.74 -12.19
CA ASN A 132 -14.43 9.90 -10.98
C ASN A 132 -12.97 9.71 -11.33
N PHE A 133 -12.09 10.55 -10.80
CA PHE A 133 -10.66 10.32 -10.88
C PHE A 133 -9.96 10.70 -9.58
N TYR A 134 -8.84 10.07 -9.35
CA TYR A 134 -8.01 10.33 -8.18
C TYR A 134 -6.55 10.19 -8.54
N GLY A 135 -5.71 10.86 -7.77
CA GLY A 135 -4.27 10.71 -7.86
C GLY A 135 -3.58 11.14 -6.59
N GLY A 136 -2.42 10.57 -6.35
CA GLY A 136 -1.64 10.88 -5.17
C GLY A 136 -0.15 10.66 -5.37
N ILE A 137 0.62 11.34 -4.54
CA ILE A 137 2.07 11.24 -4.44
C ILE A 137 2.40 11.01 -2.98
N SER A 138 3.23 10.00 -2.72
CA SER A 138 3.70 9.70 -1.38
C SER A 138 5.21 9.50 -1.39
N TYR A 139 5.84 9.94 -0.31
CA TYR A 139 7.27 9.81 -0.10
C TYR A 139 7.51 9.20 1.27
N PHE A 140 8.23 8.09 1.32
CA PHE A 140 8.50 7.30 2.51
C PHE A 140 9.99 7.22 2.79
N HIS A 141 10.33 6.83 4.00
CA HIS A 141 11.71 6.66 4.48
C HIS A 141 12.52 7.95 4.43
N PHE A 142 11.92 9.07 4.85
CA PHE A 142 12.61 10.38 4.91
C PHE A 142 13.92 10.33 5.68
N SER A 143 13.93 9.60 6.79
CA SER A 143 15.07 9.49 7.69
C SER A 143 16.23 8.67 7.12
N GLN A 144 15.98 7.91 6.03
CA GLN A 144 16.94 6.96 5.47
C GLN A 144 17.66 6.17 6.57
N PRO A 145 16.93 5.45 7.43
CA PRO A 145 17.53 4.84 8.61
C PRO A 145 18.63 3.86 8.22
N VAL A 146 19.68 3.83 9.03
CA VAL A 146 20.79 2.90 8.84
C VAL A 146 20.34 1.51 9.29
N LEU A 147 20.51 0.55 8.42
CA LEU A 147 20.19 -0.86 8.65
C LEU A 147 21.48 -1.55 9.13
N ASN A 148 21.57 -1.76 10.44
CA ASN A 148 22.76 -2.38 11.04
C ASN A 148 22.54 -3.87 11.30
N TYR A 149 23.02 -4.71 10.43
CA TYR A 149 22.93 -6.16 10.53
C TYR A 149 23.97 -6.80 11.44
N GLY A 150 24.83 -6.03 12.12
CA GLY A 150 25.77 -6.52 13.12
C GLY A 150 27.12 -7.02 12.59
N ASN A 151 27.33 -7.08 11.28
CA ASN A 151 28.56 -7.58 10.65
C ASN A 151 29.51 -6.48 10.13
N GLY A 152 29.30 -5.24 10.57
CA GLY A 152 30.11 -4.08 10.15
C GLY A 152 29.69 -3.46 8.82
N ALA A 153 28.83 -4.10 8.04
CA ALA A 153 28.24 -3.51 6.85
C ALA A 153 26.99 -2.71 7.26
N ALA A 154 27.08 -1.41 7.19
CA ALA A 154 25.94 -0.52 7.37
C ALA A 154 25.36 -0.19 5.98
N ASP A 155 24.09 -0.49 5.79
CA ASP A 155 23.32 -0.07 4.62
C ASP A 155 22.24 0.93 5.06
N SER A 156 21.77 1.76 4.15
CA SER A 156 20.69 2.71 4.44
C SER A 156 19.43 2.35 3.69
N LEU A 157 18.28 2.44 4.37
CA LEU A 157 17.00 2.30 3.73
C LEU A 157 16.74 3.55 2.87
N HIS A 158 16.92 3.40 1.56
CA HIS A 158 16.68 4.50 0.64
C HIS A 158 15.24 4.96 0.64
N SER A 159 15.05 6.25 0.43
CA SER A 159 13.73 6.84 0.27
C SER A 159 12.95 6.20 -0.89
N LYS A 160 11.64 6.07 -0.68
CA LYS A 160 10.70 5.49 -1.64
C LYS A 160 9.66 6.52 -2.06
N MET A 161 9.53 6.74 -3.35
CA MET A 161 8.52 7.58 -3.95
C MET A 161 7.44 6.72 -4.62
N VAL A 162 6.18 7.09 -4.41
CA VAL A 162 5.03 6.41 -4.98
C VAL A 162 4.14 7.43 -5.66
N PHE A 163 3.84 7.21 -6.94
CA PHE A 163 2.80 7.92 -7.68
C PHE A 163 1.69 6.93 -7.98
N HIS A 164 0.46 7.30 -7.72
CA HIS A 164 -0.68 6.46 -8.06
C HIS A 164 -1.85 7.29 -8.52
N GLY A 165 -2.69 6.66 -9.34
CA GLY A 165 -3.90 7.31 -9.82
C GLY A 165 -4.82 6.34 -10.53
N GLY A 166 -6.05 6.78 -10.72
CA GLY A 166 -7.04 5.99 -11.43
C GLY A 166 -8.28 6.82 -11.74
N MET A 167 -9.15 6.24 -12.53
CA MET A 167 -10.42 6.85 -12.90
C MET A 167 -11.52 5.81 -13.04
N GLN A 168 -12.75 6.26 -12.99
CA GLN A 168 -13.93 5.46 -13.33
C GLN A 168 -14.72 6.20 -14.39
N LEU A 169 -14.99 5.52 -15.49
CA LEU A 169 -15.68 6.05 -16.65
C LEU A 169 -16.85 5.14 -16.98
N ASP A 170 -18.06 5.62 -16.82
CA ASP A 170 -19.24 4.91 -17.29
C ASP A 170 -19.36 5.06 -18.82
N ILE A 171 -19.62 3.93 -19.49
CA ILE A 171 -19.87 3.97 -20.93
C ILE A 171 -21.33 4.37 -21.16
N PRO A 172 -21.60 5.47 -21.93
CA PRO A 172 -22.94 5.94 -22.20
C PRO A 172 -23.84 4.85 -22.77
N GLY A 173 -25.08 4.75 -22.29
CA GLY A 173 -26.05 3.78 -22.79
C GLY A 173 -25.78 2.33 -22.44
N SER A 174 -24.74 2.02 -21.68
CA SER A 174 -24.38 0.67 -21.26
C SER A 174 -24.45 0.48 -19.74
N LYS A 175 -24.29 -0.79 -19.30
CA LYS A 175 -24.12 -1.14 -17.89
C LYS A 175 -22.64 -1.34 -17.52
N ILE A 176 -21.74 -0.83 -18.34
CA ILE A 176 -20.30 -1.06 -18.22
C ILE A 176 -19.61 0.21 -17.69
N THR A 177 -18.77 0.03 -16.70
CA THR A 177 -17.84 1.04 -16.19
C THR A 177 -16.42 0.56 -16.37
N LEU A 178 -15.57 1.37 -16.98
CA LEU A 178 -14.14 1.13 -17.08
C LEU A 178 -13.43 1.83 -15.91
N ALA A 179 -12.55 1.11 -15.24
CA ALA A 179 -11.79 1.65 -14.12
C ALA A 179 -10.28 1.33 -14.29
N PRO A 180 -9.58 2.09 -15.19
CA PRO A 180 -8.13 2.03 -15.27
C PRO A 180 -7.49 2.66 -14.04
N SER A 181 -6.37 2.07 -13.59
CA SER A 181 -5.53 2.63 -12.54
C SER A 181 -4.07 2.29 -12.77
N PHE A 182 -3.19 3.09 -12.17
CA PHE A 182 -1.76 2.85 -12.22
C PHE A 182 -1.12 3.16 -10.87
N ALA A 183 0.02 2.52 -10.63
CA ALA A 183 0.93 2.89 -9.55
C ALA A 183 2.38 2.76 -10.04
N TYR A 184 3.17 3.77 -9.73
CA TYR A 184 4.60 3.82 -10.00
C TYR A 184 5.35 3.91 -8.70
N PHE A 185 6.29 3.02 -8.52
CA PHE A 185 7.17 2.96 -7.34
C PHE A 185 8.60 3.20 -7.77
N GLN A 186 9.32 4.02 -7.02
CA GLN A 186 10.74 4.23 -7.19
C GLN A 186 11.42 4.23 -5.82
N GLN A 187 12.42 3.34 -5.67
CA GLN A 187 13.28 3.30 -4.49
C GLN A 187 14.71 3.09 -4.95
N HIS A 188 15.56 4.08 -4.75
CA HIS A 188 16.92 4.11 -5.28
C HIS A 188 16.95 3.83 -6.80
N LYS A 189 17.57 2.72 -7.23
CA LYS A 189 17.64 2.28 -8.64
C LYS A 189 16.45 1.43 -9.08
N PHE A 190 15.65 0.95 -8.14
CA PHE A 190 14.51 0.07 -8.44
C PHE A 190 13.30 0.89 -8.83
N LYS A 191 12.68 0.49 -9.93
CA LYS A 191 11.48 1.11 -10.48
C LYS A 191 10.49 0.02 -10.83
N GLU A 192 9.24 0.22 -10.44
CA GLU A 192 8.15 -0.70 -10.74
C GLU A 192 6.93 0.08 -11.18
N VAL A 193 6.22 -0.43 -12.18
CA VAL A 193 4.95 0.10 -12.66
C VAL A 193 3.90 -0.99 -12.57
N LEU A 194 2.81 -0.70 -11.93
CA LEU A 194 1.58 -1.48 -11.97
C LEU A 194 0.55 -0.72 -12.79
N SER A 195 -0.05 -1.40 -13.77
CA SER A 195 -1.15 -0.85 -14.56
C SER A 195 -2.31 -1.82 -14.51
N THR A 196 -3.45 -1.38 -14.02
CA THR A 196 -4.64 -2.22 -13.85
C THR A 196 -5.77 -1.69 -14.70
N LEU A 197 -6.47 -2.59 -15.38
CA LEU A 197 -7.76 -2.29 -16.01
C LEU A 197 -8.82 -3.18 -15.36
N LEU A 198 -9.81 -2.56 -14.74
CA LEU A 198 -10.98 -3.21 -14.18
C LEU A 198 -12.20 -2.83 -15.02
N VAL A 199 -12.95 -3.83 -15.47
CA VAL A 199 -14.25 -3.67 -16.15
C VAL A 199 -15.32 -4.10 -15.17
N LYS A 200 -16.25 -3.19 -14.86
CA LYS A 200 -17.36 -3.43 -13.95
C LYS A 200 -18.65 -3.53 -14.73
N PHE A 201 -19.43 -4.54 -14.49
CA PHE A 201 -20.74 -4.77 -15.07
C PHE A 201 -21.79 -4.55 -13.99
N ARG A 202 -22.67 -3.56 -14.19
CA ARG A 202 -23.77 -3.29 -13.25
C ARG A 202 -24.81 -4.39 -13.38
N THR A 203 -25.03 -5.15 -12.32
CA THR A 203 -25.99 -6.26 -12.29
C THR A 203 -27.33 -5.81 -11.75
N HIS A 204 -27.34 -4.84 -10.84
CA HIS A 204 -28.57 -4.30 -10.25
C HIS A 204 -28.48 -2.78 -10.14
N GLU A 205 -29.58 -2.09 -10.47
CA GLU A 205 -29.72 -0.64 -10.30
C GLU A 205 -30.33 -0.37 -8.92
N GLY A 206 -29.68 0.46 -8.11
CA GLY A 206 -30.25 0.87 -6.82
C GLY A 206 -31.55 1.64 -6.99
N THR A 207 -32.55 1.36 -6.16
CA THR A 207 -33.80 2.12 -6.16
C THR A 207 -33.63 3.39 -5.32
N ARG A 208 -33.88 4.56 -5.95
CA ARG A 208 -33.78 5.85 -5.27
C ARG A 208 -34.97 6.14 -4.32
N TYR A 209 -36.07 5.43 -4.50
CA TYR A 209 -37.32 5.69 -3.75
C TYR A 209 -37.43 4.92 -2.43
N THR A 210 -36.85 3.75 -2.34
CA THR A 210 -37.03 2.89 -1.14
C THR A 210 -35.78 2.73 -0.30
N GLY A 211 -34.58 3.08 -0.83
CA GLY A 211 -33.29 2.89 -0.14
C GLY A 211 -32.94 1.42 0.15
N LEU A 212 -33.81 0.48 -0.23
CA LEU A 212 -33.70 -0.94 0.11
C LEU A 212 -32.71 -1.72 -0.77
N TYR A 213 -32.35 -1.17 -1.92
CA TYR A 213 -31.43 -1.84 -2.84
C TYR A 213 -30.26 -0.95 -3.20
N SER A 214 -29.04 -1.38 -2.87
CA SER A 214 -27.79 -0.78 -3.32
C SER A 214 -27.43 -1.30 -4.72
N GLU A 215 -26.71 -0.46 -5.50
CA GLU A 215 -26.16 -0.90 -6.79
C GLU A 215 -25.20 -2.07 -6.57
N SER A 216 -25.31 -3.09 -7.42
CA SER A 216 -24.43 -4.26 -7.39
C SER A 216 -23.66 -4.37 -8.70
N TYR A 217 -22.41 -4.79 -8.60
CA TYR A 217 -21.51 -4.92 -9.73
C TYR A 217 -20.81 -6.28 -9.72
N PHE A 218 -20.69 -6.87 -10.90
CA PHE A 218 -19.70 -7.90 -11.19
C PHE A 218 -18.49 -7.23 -11.85
N SER A 219 -17.28 -7.56 -11.42
CA SER A 219 -16.08 -6.93 -11.95
C SER A 219 -15.05 -7.97 -12.35
N ILE A 220 -14.40 -7.73 -13.48
CA ILE A 220 -13.26 -8.50 -13.96
C ILE A 220 -12.15 -7.54 -14.34
N GLY A 221 -10.91 -7.92 -14.09
CA GLY A 221 -9.78 -7.06 -14.41
C GLY A 221 -8.48 -7.81 -14.51
N ALA A 222 -7.50 -7.10 -15.05
CA ALA A 222 -6.13 -7.58 -15.17
C ALA A 222 -5.17 -6.48 -14.71
N THR A 223 -4.08 -6.89 -14.07
CA THR A 223 -2.99 -6.02 -13.67
C THR A 223 -1.71 -6.46 -14.39
N TYR A 224 -1.09 -5.53 -15.07
CA TYR A 224 0.24 -5.69 -15.62
C TYR A 224 1.27 -5.12 -14.64
N ARG A 225 2.26 -5.92 -14.29
CA ARG A 225 3.41 -5.52 -13.49
C ARG A 225 4.65 -5.49 -14.38
N SER A 226 5.30 -4.32 -14.47
CA SER A 226 6.47 -4.17 -15.34
C SER A 226 7.61 -5.10 -14.89
N LYS A 227 8.16 -5.85 -15.85
CA LYS A 227 9.28 -6.78 -15.70
C LYS A 227 9.01 -8.04 -14.87
N ASP A 228 7.75 -8.37 -14.57
CA ASP A 228 7.45 -9.52 -13.75
C ASP A 228 6.28 -10.35 -14.31
N ALA A 229 5.02 -9.87 -14.24
CA ALA A 229 3.87 -10.70 -14.57
C ALA A 229 2.64 -9.91 -15.03
N ILE A 230 1.71 -10.63 -15.67
CA ILE A 230 0.31 -10.22 -15.85
C ILE A 230 -0.51 -11.06 -14.86
N VAL A 231 -1.27 -10.41 -14.01
CA VAL A 231 -2.13 -11.04 -12.98
C VAL A 231 -3.59 -10.71 -13.25
#